data_038c8161aee51ce3665129d2ddb385f7
#
_entry.id   038c8161aee51ce3665129d2ddb385f7
#
_cell.length_a   1.000
_cell.length_b   1.000
_cell.length_c   1.000
_cell.angle_alpha   90.00
_cell.angle_beta   90.00
_cell.angle_gamma   90.00
#
_symmetry.space_group_name_H-M   'P 1'
#
loop_
_entity.id
_entity.type
_entity.pdbx_description
1 polymer ?
#
loop_
_entity_poly.entity_id
_entity_poly.type
_entity_poly.pdbx_seq_one_letter_code
_entity_poly.pdbx_strand_id
1 'polypeptide(L)'
;MLRNWMIKRFKQPEINEIKVKHEAIIKHLLNMIPGCKVKHKHNFDTGSVAFYMGISGITKELTISDQYLQDYTAIEIFDFIKQKEVIKIISTHGKVRISMREGYPAINYR
;
A
#
# COMPACT_ATOMS: atom_id res chain seq x y z
N MET A 1 -18.66 -29.20 0.56
CA MET A 1 -17.43 -28.71 1.17
C MET A 1 -16.45 -28.13 0.17
N LEU A 2 -16.04 -28.88 -0.83
CA LEU A 2 -15.20 -28.36 -1.89
C LEU A 2 -15.84 -27.18 -2.59
N ARG A 3 -17.14 -27.23 -2.77
CA ARG A 3 -17.89 -26.17 -3.43
C ARG A 3 -17.79 -24.84 -2.69
N ASN A 4 -17.95 -24.86 -1.38
CA ASN A 4 -17.84 -23.66 -0.57
C ASN A 4 -16.44 -23.07 -0.60
N TRP A 5 -15.44 -23.96 -0.58
CA TRP A 5 -14.05 -23.56 -0.68
C TRP A 5 -13.77 -22.88 -2.02
N MET A 6 -14.27 -23.45 -3.12
CA MET A 6 -14.09 -22.87 -4.45
C MET A 6 -14.77 -21.51 -4.56
N ILE A 7 -15.96 -21.37 -4.02
CA ILE A 7 -16.69 -20.11 -4.02
C ILE A 7 -15.88 -19.03 -3.32
N LYS A 8 -15.27 -19.35 -2.19
CA LYS A 8 -14.42 -18.40 -1.47
C LYS A 8 -13.24 -17.95 -2.29
N ARG A 9 -12.62 -18.85 -3.04
CA ARG A 9 -11.46 -18.53 -3.85
C ARG A 9 -11.77 -17.56 -4.98
N PHE A 10 -12.94 -17.66 -5.58
CA PHE A 10 -13.33 -16.83 -6.70
C PHE A 10 -14.08 -15.57 -6.28
N LYS A 11 -14.37 -15.45 -5.02
CA LYS A 11 -14.98 -14.24 -4.50
C LYS A 11 -13.99 -13.09 -4.58
N GLN A 12 -14.50 -11.91 -4.92
CA GLN A 12 -13.70 -10.70 -4.81
C GLN A 12 -13.27 -10.53 -3.34
N PRO A 13 -12.09 -9.97 -3.09
CA PRO A 13 -11.69 -9.66 -1.73
C PRO A 13 -12.79 -8.86 -1.05
N GLU A 14 -13.17 -9.27 0.13
CA GLU A 14 -14.18 -8.55 0.86
C GLU A 14 -13.70 -7.15 1.18
N ILE A 15 -14.63 -6.21 1.19
CA ILE A 15 -14.32 -4.83 1.54
C ILE A 15 -13.56 -4.76 2.86
N ASN A 16 -13.91 -5.64 3.81
CA ASN A 16 -13.24 -5.71 5.10
C ASN A 16 -11.76 -6.06 4.98
N GLU A 17 -11.40 -6.98 4.10
CA GLU A 17 -10.00 -7.37 3.91
C GLU A 17 -9.19 -6.22 3.33
N ILE A 18 -9.75 -5.53 2.36
CA ILE A 18 -9.11 -4.37 1.75
C ILE A 18 -8.92 -3.27 2.80
N LYS A 19 -9.95 -3.02 3.58
CA LYS A 19 -9.91 -2.01 4.63
C LYS A 19 -8.86 -2.36 5.69
N VAL A 20 -8.78 -3.62 6.10
CA VAL A 20 -7.80 -4.09 7.06
C VAL A 20 -6.39 -3.87 6.55
N LYS A 21 -6.13 -4.16 5.29
CA LYS A 21 -4.81 -3.91 4.68
C LYS A 21 -4.47 -2.43 4.65
N HIS A 22 -5.42 -1.58 4.29
CA HIS A 22 -5.20 -0.12 4.30
C HIS A 22 -4.87 0.37 5.70
N GLU A 23 -5.62 -0.07 6.69
CA GLU A 23 -5.39 0.32 8.08
C GLU A 23 -4.04 -0.18 8.60
N ALA A 24 -3.66 -1.40 8.22
CA ALA A 24 -2.36 -1.95 8.59
C ALA A 24 -1.21 -1.15 7.99
N ILE A 25 -1.35 -0.72 6.75
CA ILE A 25 -0.34 0.12 6.09
C ILE A 25 -0.25 1.48 6.79
N ILE A 26 -1.39 2.09 7.10
CA ILE A 26 -1.42 3.36 7.82
C ILE A 26 -0.69 3.23 9.17
N LYS A 27 -0.98 2.18 9.92
CA LYS A 27 -0.31 1.91 11.19
C LYS A 27 1.19 1.75 11.01
N HIS A 28 1.59 1.03 9.98
CA HIS A 28 3.00 0.80 9.69
C HIS A 28 3.72 2.12 9.39
N LEU A 29 3.10 2.97 8.57
CA LEU A 29 3.65 4.29 8.24
C LEU A 29 3.76 5.18 9.49
N LEU A 30 2.73 5.16 10.34
CA LEU A 30 2.76 5.91 11.60
C LEU A 30 3.89 5.44 12.52
N ASN A 31 4.17 4.14 12.53
CA ASN A 31 5.26 3.60 13.34
C ASN A 31 6.63 3.96 12.78
N MET A 32 6.76 3.98 11.46
CA MET A 32 8.04 4.28 10.81
C MET A 32 8.35 5.77 10.78
N ILE A 33 7.34 6.62 10.82
CA ILE A 33 7.50 8.07 10.75
C ILE A 33 6.77 8.69 11.94
N PRO A 34 7.41 8.75 13.10
CA PRO A 34 6.78 9.33 14.28
C PRO A 34 6.33 10.78 14.07
N GLY A 35 5.15 11.09 14.53
CA GLY A 35 4.61 12.45 14.43
C GLY A 35 3.94 12.79 13.10
N CYS A 36 3.91 11.87 12.15
CA CYS A 36 3.21 12.12 10.90
C CYS A 36 1.72 11.86 11.03
N LYS A 37 0.95 12.48 10.14
CA LYS A 37 -0.47 12.19 9.98
C LYS A 37 -0.65 11.51 8.65
N VAL A 38 -1.44 10.44 8.60
CA VAL A 38 -1.65 9.68 7.39
C VAL A 38 -3.12 9.72 6.98
N LYS A 39 -3.35 10.07 5.72
CA LYS A 39 -4.66 9.99 5.07
C LYS A 39 -4.52 9.13 3.84
N HIS A 40 -5.60 8.50 3.40
CA HIS A 40 -5.54 7.70 2.19
C HIS A 40 -6.74 7.98 1.31
N LYS A 41 -6.55 7.77 0.01
CA LYS A 41 -7.60 7.95 -0.97
C LYS A 41 -7.42 6.94 -2.10
N HIS A 42 -8.51 6.23 -2.42
CA HIS A 42 -8.51 5.31 -3.55
C HIS A 42 -8.78 6.07 -4.85
N ASN A 43 -8.02 5.74 -5.88
CA ASN A 43 -8.22 6.27 -7.22
C ASN A 43 -8.63 5.14 -8.15
N PHE A 44 -9.90 5.13 -8.53
CA PHE A 44 -10.45 4.07 -9.38
C PHE A 44 -9.89 4.12 -10.81
N ASP A 45 -9.56 5.31 -11.29
CA ASP A 45 -9.05 5.47 -12.65
C ASP A 45 -7.67 4.84 -12.83
N THR A 46 -6.82 4.95 -11.81
CA THR A 46 -5.47 4.40 -11.85
C THR A 46 -5.36 3.05 -11.17
N GLY A 47 -6.41 2.58 -10.51
CA GLY A 47 -6.40 1.33 -9.76
C GLY A 47 -5.35 1.33 -8.66
N SER A 48 -5.32 2.37 -7.85
CA SER A 48 -4.32 2.51 -6.80
C SER A 48 -4.86 3.27 -5.59
N VAL A 49 -4.15 3.14 -4.47
CA VAL A 49 -4.44 3.87 -3.25
C VAL A 49 -3.26 4.78 -2.95
N ALA A 50 -3.54 6.05 -2.70
CA ALA A 50 -2.53 7.01 -2.31
C ALA A 50 -2.60 7.21 -0.79
N PHE A 51 -1.45 7.11 -0.14
CA PHE A 51 -1.30 7.39 1.28
C PHE A 51 -0.52 8.69 1.41
N TYR A 52 -1.15 9.70 2.00
CA TYR A 52 -0.57 11.01 2.16
C TYR A 52 -0.06 11.16 3.60
N MET A 53 1.21 11.47 3.73
CA MET A 53 1.87 11.60 5.04
C MET A 53 2.26 13.06 5.26
N GLY A 54 1.63 13.69 6.25
CA GLY A 54 1.93 15.07 6.61
C GLY A 54 2.96 15.13 7.73
N ILE A 55 4.10 15.77 7.47
CA ILE A 55 5.17 15.94 8.43
C ILE A 55 5.62 17.40 8.38
N SER A 56 5.50 18.11 9.50
CA SER A 56 5.97 19.50 9.63
C SER A 56 5.47 20.40 8.50
N GLY A 57 4.18 20.24 8.11
CA GLY A 57 3.57 21.05 7.07
C GLY A 57 3.89 20.60 5.65
N ILE A 58 4.70 19.55 5.48
CA ILE A 58 5.05 18.99 4.18
C ILE A 58 4.30 17.70 3.98
N THR A 59 3.68 17.52 2.81
CA THR A 59 2.97 16.30 2.46
C THR A 59 3.81 15.44 1.53
N LYS A 60 4.01 14.18 1.94
CA LYS A 60 4.66 13.15 1.13
C LYS A 60 3.61 12.14 0.70
N GLU A 61 3.88 11.41 -0.37
CA GLU A 61 2.88 10.48 -0.92
C GLU A 61 3.48 9.12 -1.24
N LEU A 62 2.79 8.07 -0.79
CA LEU A 62 3.07 6.69 -1.19
C LEU A 62 1.83 6.16 -1.90
N THR A 63 1.96 5.82 -3.17
CA THR A 63 0.87 5.24 -3.96
C THR A 63 1.14 3.76 -4.18
N ILE A 64 0.16 2.92 -3.91
CA ILE A 64 0.28 1.47 -4.03
C ILE A 64 -0.82 0.96 -4.95
N SER A 65 -0.45 0.16 -5.96
CA SER A 65 -1.44 -0.40 -6.87
C SER A 65 -2.37 -1.38 -6.16
N ASP A 66 -3.63 -1.41 -6.59
CA ASP A 66 -4.63 -2.35 -6.06
C ASP A 66 -4.18 -3.80 -6.26
N GLN A 67 -3.55 -4.09 -7.39
CA GLN A 67 -3.07 -5.44 -7.68
C GLN A 67 -2.05 -5.90 -6.66
N TYR A 68 -1.11 -5.04 -6.28
CA TYR A 68 -0.12 -5.36 -5.27
C TYR A 68 -0.78 -5.61 -3.91
N LEU A 69 -1.76 -4.78 -3.57
CA LEU A 69 -2.50 -4.94 -2.32
C LEU A 69 -3.32 -6.23 -2.29
N GLN A 70 -3.82 -6.67 -3.43
CA GLN A 70 -4.60 -7.90 -3.53
C GLN A 70 -3.72 -9.14 -3.48
N ASP A 71 -2.60 -9.12 -4.18
CA ASP A 71 -1.76 -10.29 -4.40
C ASP A 71 -0.81 -10.59 -3.23
N TYR A 72 -0.54 -9.62 -2.39
CA TYR A 72 0.44 -9.74 -1.31
C TYR A 72 -0.20 -9.52 0.05
N THR A 73 0.31 -10.22 1.06
CA THR A 73 -0.13 -10.02 2.44
C THR A 73 0.42 -8.71 2.98
N ALA A 74 -0.18 -8.22 4.06
CA ALA A 74 0.31 -7.01 4.72
C ALA A 74 1.77 -7.16 5.16
N ILE A 75 2.13 -8.31 5.69
CA ILE A 75 3.51 -8.58 6.13
C ILE A 75 4.48 -8.52 4.96
N GLU A 76 4.11 -9.10 3.83
CA GLU A 76 4.95 -9.06 2.63
C GLU A 76 5.13 -7.62 2.13
N ILE A 77 4.07 -6.83 2.18
CA ILE A 77 4.12 -5.42 1.80
C ILE A 77 5.05 -4.64 2.74
N PHE A 78 4.93 -4.87 4.05
CA PHE A 78 5.80 -4.22 5.04
C PHE A 78 7.27 -4.58 4.84
N ASP A 79 7.55 -5.87 4.58
CA ASP A 79 8.91 -6.32 4.32
C ASP A 79 9.48 -5.65 3.08
N PHE A 80 8.69 -5.52 2.03
CA PHE A 80 9.13 -4.84 0.81
C PHE A 80 9.44 -3.37 1.08
N ILE A 81 8.57 -2.67 1.83
CA ILE A 81 8.78 -1.27 2.18
C ILE A 81 10.10 -1.10 2.96
N LYS A 82 10.38 -2.01 3.88
CA LYS A 82 11.62 -1.99 4.66
C LYS A 82 12.84 -2.31 3.82
N GLN A 83 12.80 -3.42 3.08
CA GLN A 83 13.95 -3.89 2.31
C GLN A 83 14.38 -2.92 1.22
N LYS A 84 13.41 -2.29 0.59
CA LYS A 84 13.68 -1.32 -0.49
C LYS A 84 13.86 0.10 0.03
N GLU A 85 13.86 0.28 1.33
CA GLU A 85 14.03 1.60 1.97
C GLU A 85 13.07 2.65 1.39
N VAL A 86 11.82 2.25 1.20
CA VAL A 86 10.80 3.09 0.57
C VAL A 86 10.61 4.40 1.31
N ILE A 87 10.64 4.37 2.64
CA ILE A 87 10.48 5.57 3.45
C ILE A 87 11.60 6.58 3.20
N LYS A 88 12.83 6.09 3.03
CA LYS A 88 13.97 6.94 2.71
C LYS A 88 13.80 7.58 1.33
N ILE A 89 13.32 6.81 0.36
CA ILE A 89 13.04 7.33 -0.99
C ILE A 89 11.95 8.40 -0.93
N ILE A 90 10.89 8.17 -0.17
CA ILE A 90 9.82 9.15 0.03
C ILE A 90 10.36 10.43 0.64
N SER A 91 11.23 10.31 1.64
CA SER A 91 11.83 11.47 2.30
C SER A 91 12.65 12.32 1.33
N THR A 92 13.32 11.67 0.38
CA THR A 92 14.17 12.35 -0.60
C THR A 92 13.37 12.92 -1.76
N HIS A 93 12.44 12.12 -2.31
CA HIS A 93 11.73 12.47 -3.55
C HIS A 93 10.32 13.01 -3.35
N GLY A 94 9.74 12.82 -2.20
CA GLY A 94 8.40 13.31 -1.89
C GLY A 94 7.26 12.41 -2.36
N LYS A 95 7.46 11.66 -3.42
CA LYS A 95 6.46 10.74 -3.96
C LYS A 95 7.11 9.44 -4.37
N VAL A 96 6.43 8.33 -4.06
CA VAL A 96 6.85 7.00 -4.50
C VAL A 96 5.61 6.22 -4.89
N ARG A 97 5.70 5.48 -5.98
CA ARG A 97 4.64 4.60 -6.43
C ARG A 97 5.16 3.16 -6.46
N ILE A 98 4.41 2.26 -5.85
CA ILE A 98 4.67 0.82 -5.94
C ILE A 98 3.60 0.23 -6.85
N SER A 99 4.01 -0.34 -7.96
CA SER A 99 3.10 -0.96 -8.92
C SER A 99 3.61 -2.34 -9.29
N MET A 100 2.75 -3.13 -9.94
CA MET A 100 3.16 -4.45 -10.42
C MET A 100 3.68 -4.32 -11.85
N ARG A 101 4.84 -4.88 -12.09
CA ARG A 101 5.44 -4.92 -13.42
C ARG A 101 5.93 -6.34 -13.68
N GLU A 102 5.37 -6.97 -14.70
CA GLU A 102 5.74 -8.35 -15.09
C GLU A 102 5.62 -9.33 -13.92
N GLY A 103 4.60 -9.17 -13.08
CA GLY A 103 4.35 -10.04 -11.95
C GLY A 103 5.14 -9.72 -10.69
N TYR A 104 5.95 -8.66 -10.68
CA TYR A 104 6.76 -8.28 -9.53
C TYR A 104 6.49 -6.82 -9.12
N PRO A 105 6.59 -6.52 -7.83
CA PRO A 105 6.44 -5.14 -7.39
C PRO A 105 7.63 -4.30 -7.87
N ALA A 106 7.32 -3.12 -8.37
CA ALA A 106 8.32 -2.17 -8.87
C ALA A 106 8.11 -0.81 -8.24
N ILE A 107 9.20 -0.12 -7.95
CA ILE A 107 9.18 1.20 -7.34
C ILE A 107 9.47 2.25 -8.41
N ASN A 108 8.60 3.26 -8.48
CA ASN A 108 8.80 4.42 -9.34
C ASN A 108 8.75 5.67 -8.49
N TYR A 109 9.68 6.59 -8.74
CA TYR A 109 9.72 7.87 -8.04
C TYR A 109 10.34 8.93 -8.94
N ARG A 110 9.86 10.14 -8.77
CA ARG A 110 10.43 11.29 -9.47
C ARG A 110 10.26 12.54 -8.63
#